data_f905647c2803b055bc2f95324de9d34f
#
_entry.id   f905647c2803b055bc2f95324de9d34f
#
_cell.length_a   1.000
_cell.length_b   1.000
_cell.length_c   1.000
_cell.angle_alpha   90.00
_cell.angle_beta   90.00
_cell.angle_gamma   90.00
#
_symmetry.space_group_name_H-M   'P 1'
#
loop_
_entity.id
_entity.type
_entity.pdbx_description
1 polymer ?
#
loop_
_entity_poly.entity_id
_entity_poly.type
_entity_poly.pdbx_seq_one_letter_code
_entity_poly.pdbx_strand_id
1 'polypeptide(L)'
;MRRFALTVALPKGRMFREAYEVLKRAGLDLPEVEGERTLLHGKEGGVALLELRNKDVPIYVDLGIAEIGVVGKDVLLDSGRDLFEPVDLGFGACRLSLIRRPGDTGPIRRVATKYPNFTARLLKERGWAADVVELSGNIELAAVTGLADAVVDVVQ
;
A
#
# COMPACT_ATOMS: atom_id res chain seq x y z
N MET A 1 28.78 -5.62 -8.63
CA MET A 1 29.12 -4.59 -7.62
C MET A 1 27.85 -3.74 -7.41
N ARG A 2 27.36 -3.61 -6.17
CA ARG A 2 26.16 -2.80 -5.90
C ARG A 2 26.48 -1.33 -6.15
N ARG A 3 25.65 -0.63 -6.90
CA ARG A 3 25.83 0.78 -7.22
C ARG A 3 25.60 1.69 -6.01
N PHE A 4 24.74 1.28 -5.08
CA PHE A 4 24.37 2.02 -3.88
C PHE A 4 24.69 1.19 -2.62
N ALA A 5 24.98 1.85 -1.52
CA ALA A 5 25.20 1.21 -0.21
C ALA A 5 23.87 0.72 0.39
N LEU A 6 22.79 1.49 0.18
CA LEU A 6 21.45 1.18 0.65
C LEU A 6 20.43 1.70 -0.37
N THR A 7 19.44 0.90 -0.69
CA THR A 7 18.31 1.31 -1.52
C THR A 7 17.02 1.25 -0.69
N VAL A 8 16.29 2.36 -0.65
CA VAL A 8 15.04 2.50 0.09
C VAL A 8 13.89 2.73 -0.89
N ALA A 9 12.86 1.90 -0.84
CA ALA A 9 11.65 2.02 -1.63
C ALA A 9 10.59 2.81 -0.84
N LEU A 10 10.12 3.92 -1.40
CA LEU A 10 9.12 4.80 -0.80
C LEU A 10 7.87 4.90 -1.70
N PRO A 11 6.67 4.98 -1.11
CA PRO A 11 5.45 5.18 -1.87
C PRO A 11 5.33 6.62 -2.37
N LYS A 12 4.81 6.82 -3.58
CA LYS A 12 4.54 8.15 -4.13
C LYS A 12 3.55 8.96 -3.31
N GLY A 13 3.63 10.28 -3.45
CA GLY A 13 2.64 11.22 -2.92
C GLY A 13 2.86 11.61 -1.46
N ARG A 14 1.77 11.78 -0.70
CA ARG A 14 1.84 12.28 0.69
C ARG A 14 2.73 11.43 1.59
N MET A 15 2.59 10.12 1.53
CA MET A 15 3.40 9.19 2.33
C MET A 15 4.90 9.26 2.02
N PHE A 16 5.29 9.64 0.80
CA PHE A 16 6.69 9.84 0.45
C PHE A 16 7.33 10.90 1.35
N ARG A 17 6.69 12.06 1.48
CA ARG A 17 7.21 13.18 2.29
C ARG A 17 7.32 12.80 3.77
N GLU A 18 6.28 12.19 4.31
CA GLU A 18 6.26 11.75 5.72
C GLU A 18 7.37 10.72 5.98
N ALA A 19 7.52 9.73 5.10
CA ALA A 19 8.57 8.71 5.19
C ALA A 19 9.96 9.31 5.06
N TYR A 20 10.18 10.21 4.09
CA TYR A 20 11.45 10.90 3.89
C TYR A 20 11.88 11.66 5.15
N GLU A 21 10.98 12.43 5.75
CA GLU A 21 11.27 13.20 6.97
C GLU A 21 11.56 12.29 8.18
N VAL A 22 10.86 11.17 8.32
CA VAL A 22 11.12 10.21 9.40
C VAL A 22 12.51 9.58 9.23
N LEU A 23 12.85 9.12 8.04
CA LEU A 23 14.15 8.51 7.75
C LEU A 23 15.30 9.51 7.93
N LYS A 24 15.10 10.75 7.50
CA LYS A 24 16.08 11.84 7.72
C LYS A 24 16.32 12.11 9.19
N ARG A 25 15.24 12.19 10.00
CA ARG A 25 15.35 12.33 11.47
C ARG A 25 16.01 11.13 12.12
N ALA A 26 15.87 9.94 11.55
CA ALA A 26 16.57 8.75 12.02
C ALA A 26 18.06 8.73 11.68
N GLY A 27 18.57 9.75 10.98
CA GLY A 27 19.99 9.93 10.71
C GLY A 27 20.45 9.30 9.38
N LEU A 28 19.52 8.92 8.48
CA LEU A 28 19.92 8.49 7.14
C LEU A 28 20.34 9.71 6.30
N ASP A 29 21.50 9.59 5.67
CA ASP A 29 21.98 10.58 4.69
C ASP A 29 21.27 10.39 3.36
N LEU A 30 20.04 10.95 3.29
CA LEU A 30 19.17 10.80 2.13
C LEU A 30 19.55 11.77 1.02
N PRO A 31 19.45 11.34 -0.26
CA PRO A 31 19.65 12.23 -1.40
C PRO A 31 18.55 13.31 -1.43
N GLU A 32 18.91 14.49 -1.92
CA GLU A 32 17.90 15.50 -2.27
C GLU A 32 17.01 14.99 -3.40
N VAL A 33 15.72 15.24 -3.26
CA VAL A 33 14.71 14.85 -4.25
C VAL A 33 14.48 16.04 -5.18
N GLU A 34 15.17 16.04 -6.31
CA GLU A 34 15.07 17.08 -7.34
C GLU A 34 14.14 16.62 -8.48
N GLY A 35 13.08 17.40 -8.70
CA GLY A 35 12.21 17.29 -9.87
C GLY A 35 11.15 16.17 -9.81
N GLU A 36 10.01 16.43 -10.43
CA GLU A 36 8.83 15.54 -10.41
C GLU A 36 8.95 14.31 -11.33
N ARG A 37 10.00 14.18 -12.12
CA ARG A 37 10.14 13.13 -13.14
C ARG A 37 11.14 12.03 -12.81
N THR A 38 11.96 12.20 -11.80
CA THR A 38 12.98 11.23 -11.42
C THR A 38 12.42 10.27 -10.37
N LEU A 39 12.45 8.98 -10.64
CA LEU A 39 11.93 7.94 -9.74
C LEU A 39 13.03 7.23 -8.94
N LEU A 40 14.29 7.52 -9.27
CA LEU A 40 15.47 7.03 -8.58
C LEU A 40 16.37 8.21 -8.23
N HIS A 41 16.51 8.49 -6.96
CA HIS A 41 17.37 9.55 -6.43
C HIS A 41 18.54 8.90 -5.68
N GLY A 42 19.76 9.37 -5.90
CA GLY A 42 20.91 8.86 -5.16
C GLY A 42 22.23 9.09 -5.88
N LYS A 43 23.31 9.07 -5.09
CA LYS A 43 24.68 9.12 -5.57
C LYS A 43 25.34 7.75 -5.39
N GLU A 44 26.23 7.39 -6.30
CA GLU A 44 26.96 6.13 -6.26
C GLU A 44 27.69 5.97 -4.91
N GLY A 45 27.55 4.79 -4.31
CA GLY A 45 28.12 4.48 -2.99
C GLY A 45 27.33 4.99 -1.78
N GLY A 46 26.28 5.80 -2.00
CA GLY A 46 25.42 6.34 -0.94
C GLY A 46 24.07 5.65 -0.84
N VAL A 47 23.10 6.34 -0.20
CA VAL A 47 21.72 5.91 -0.12
C VAL A 47 20.99 6.27 -1.42
N ALA A 48 20.21 5.35 -1.95
CA ALA A 48 19.29 5.59 -3.04
C ALA A 48 17.83 5.51 -2.57
N LEU A 49 16.98 6.37 -3.11
CA LEU A 49 15.54 6.35 -2.92
C LEU A 49 14.86 5.95 -4.23
N LEU A 50 14.00 4.94 -4.16
CA LEU A 50 13.09 4.56 -5.24
C LEU A 50 11.69 5.07 -4.91
N GLU A 51 11.14 5.90 -5.77
CA GLU A 51 9.77 6.39 -5.65
C GLU A 51 8.83 5.50 -6.47
N LEU A 52 8.00 4.71 -5.80
CA LEU A 52 7.18 3.66 -6.40
C LEU A 52 5.69 3.86 -6.12
N ARG A 53 4.84 3.15 -6.85
CA ARG A 53 3.44 2.97 -6.45
C ARG A 53 3.38 2.13 -5.18
N ASN A 54 2.42 2.40 -4.30
CA ASN A 54 2.29 1.70 -3.01
C ASN A 54 2.34 0.18 -3.15
N LYS A 55 1.62 -0.39 -4.11
CA LYS A 55 1.56 -1.85 -4.35
C LYS A 55 2.88 -2.45 -4.82
N ASP A 56 3.77 -1.65 -5.38
CA ASP A 56 5.06 -2.11 -5.92
C ASP A 56 6.14 -2.17 -4.83
N VAL A 57 6.04 -1.36 -3.78
CA VAL A 57 7.06 -1.31 -2.70
C VAL A 57 7.35 -2.70 -2.11
N PRO A 58 6.36 -3.51 -1.70
CA PRO A 58 6.62 -4.85 -1.17
C PRO A 58 7.32 -5.77 -2.17
N ILE A 59 7.05 -5.61 -3.47
CA ILE A 59 7.66 -6.41 -4.54
C ILE A 59 9.16 -6.13 -4.64
N TYR A 60 9.54 -4.85 -4.63
CA TYR A 60 10.93 -4.44 -4.74
C TYR A 60 11.77 -4.88 -3.55
N VAL A 61 11.17 -4.90 -2.36
CA VAL A 61 11.85 -5.40 -1.15
C VAL A 61 11.97 -6.92 -1.19
N ASP A 62 10.90 -7.63 -1.50
CA ASP A 62 10.88 -9.10 -1.54
C ASP A 62 11.88 -9.67 -2.57
N LEU A 63 12.02 -9.00 -3.71
CA LEU A 63 12.99 -9.38 -4.75
C LEU A 63 14.41 -8.86 -4.50
N GLY A 64 14.66 -8.19 -3.39
CA GLY A 64 15.98 -7.69 -2.99
C GLY A 64 16.51 -6.55 -3.87
N ILE A 65 15.63 -5.81 -4.56
CA ILE A 65 16.00 -4.60 -5.32
C ILE A 65 16.15 -3.42 -4.36
N ALA A 66 15.32 -3.35 -3.33
CA ALA A 66 15.46 -2.44 -2.21
C ALA A 66 15.67 -3.24 -0.92
N GLU A 67 16.55 -2.76 -0.06
CA GLU A 67 16.80 -3.36 1.25
C GLU A 67 15.75 -2.96 2.27
N ILE A 68 15.15 -1.78 2.10
CA ILE A 68 14.12 -1.21 3.00
C ILE A 68 12.96 -0.70 2.14
N GLY A 69 11.75 -0.85 2.66
CA GLY A 69 10.54 -0.24 2.10
C GLY A 69 9.71 0.43 3.19
N VAL A 70 9.09 1.55 2.86
CA VAL A 70 8.02 2.16 3.67
C VAL A 70 6.71 2.01 2.92
N VAL A 71 5.71 1.46 3.59
CA VAL A 71 4.43 1.14 2.94
C VAL A 71 3.31 1.07 3.97
N GLY A 72 2.07 1.29 3.54
CA GLY A 72 0.90 1.11 4.39
C GLY A 72 0.69 -0.35 4.78
N LYS A 73 0.27 -0.60 6.00
CA LYS A 73 -0.05 -1.95 6.48
C LYS A 73 -1.16 -2.62 5.67
N ASP A 74 -2.10 -1.84 5.18
CA ASP A 74 -3.16 -2.27 4.25
C ASP A 74 -2.61 -2.92 2.98
N VAL A 75 -1.58 -2.30 2.39
CA VAL A 75 -0.90 -2.82 1.20
C VAL A 75 -0.11 -4.09 1.51
N LEU A 76 0.59 -4.15 2.66
CA LEU A 76 1.29 -5.37 3.08
C LEU A 76 0.33 -6.53 3.29
N LEU A 77 -0.79 -6.29 3.97
CA LEU A 77 -1.82 -7.30 4.20
C LEU A 77 -2.40 -7.85 2.90
N ASP A 78 -2.55 -7.00 1.88
CA ASP A 78 -3.05 -7.43 0.58
C ASP A 78 -1.98 -8.11 -0.29
N SER A 79 -0.71 -7.72 -0.15
CA SER A 79 0.39 -8.22 -0.99
C SER A 79 0.60 -9.74 -0.87
N GLY A 80 0.25 -10.33 0.26
CA GLY A 80 0.46 -11.75 0.57
C GLY A 80 1.94 -12.15 0.69
N ARG A 81 2.86 -11.15 0.77
CA ARG A 81 4.31 -11.38 0.91
C ARG A 81 4.70 -11.46 2.37
N ASP A 82 5.57 -12.43 2.68
CA ASP A 82 6.13 -12.61 4.01
C ASP A 82 7.38 -11.74 4.16
N LEU A 83 7.17 -10.50 4.58
CA LEU A 83 8.23 -9.50 4.77
C LEU A 83 8.39 -9.18 6.25
N PHE A 84 9.64 -8.96 6.67
CA PHE A 84 9.94 -8.53 8.02
C PHE A 84 9.51 -7.07 8.23
N GLU A 85 8.74 -6.82 9.29
CA GLU A 85 8.20 -5.51 9.65
C GLU A 85 8.80 -5.06 10.99
N PRO A 86 10.02 -4.49 11.01
CA PRO A 86 10.71 -4.21 12.25
C PRO A 86 10.18 -3.00 13.02
N VAL A 87 9.55 -2.04 12.32
CA VAL A 87 9.18 -0.75 12.90
C VAL A 87 7.84 -0.27 12.36
N ASP A 88 6.94 0.13 13.27
CA ASP A 88 5.78 0.96 12.95
C ASP A 88 6.19 2.43 13.04
N LEU A 89 6.03 3.16 11.95
CA LEU A 89 6.44 4.57 11.86
C LEU A 89 5.42 5.54 12.49
N GLY A 90 4.23 5.05 12.87
CA GLY A 90 3.23 5.80 13.62
C GLY A 90 2.49 6.88 12.82
N PHE A 91 2.51 6.83 11.48
CA PHE A 91 1.75 7.74 10.63
C PHE A 91 0.90 7.00 9.59
N GLY A 92 -0.05 7.72 8.97
CA GLY A 92 -0.93 7.14 7.95
C GLY A 92 -1.90 6.09 8.50
N ALA A 93 -2.25 6.17 9.78
CA ALA A 93 -3.18 5.24 10.41
C ALA A 93 -4.50 5.18 9.63
N CYS A 94 -4.94 3.97 9.30
CA CYS A 94 -6.20 3.73 8.59
C CYS A 94 -6.79 2.40 9.04
N ARG A 95 -8.03 2.17 8.63
CA ARG A 95 -8.76 0.93 8.92
C ARG A 95 -9.37 0.39 7.62
N LEU A 96 -9.10 -0.86 7.29
CA LEU A 96 -9.84 -1.57 6.25
C LEU A 96 -11.24 -1.91 6.77
N SER A 97 -12.25 -1.44 6.07
CA SER A 97 -13.65 -1.58 6.47
C SER A 97 -14.49 -2.11 5.32
N LEU A 98 -15.45 -2.98 5.66
CA LEU A 98 -16.51 -3.35 4.75
C LEU A 98 -17.61 -2.31 4.86
N ILE A 99 -17.93 -1.66 3.76
CA ILE A 99 -18.81 -0.50 3.69
C ILE A 99 -19.98 -0.85 2.77
N ARG A 100 -21.20 -0.49 3.20
CA ARG A 100 -22.44 -0.62 2.44
C ARG A 100 -23.19 0.71 2.39
N ARG A 101 -24.14 0.81 1.46
CA ARG A 101 -25.06 1.96 1.46
C ARG A 101 -25.92 1.93 2.73
N PRO A 102 -26.23 3.09 3.30
CA PRO A 102 -27.17 3.17 4.42
C PRO A 102 -28.51 2.50 4.08
N GLY A 103 -29.04 1.68 4.99
CA GLY A 103 -30.29 0.98 4.83
C GLY A 103 -30.26 -0.28 3.95
N ASP A 104 -29.15 -0.59 3.33
CA ASP A 104 -29.02 -1.83 2.55
C ASP A 104 -28.79 -3.03 3.48
N THR A 105 -29.79 -3.92 3.57
CA THR A 105 -29.79 -5.12 4.40
C THR A 105 -29.79 -6.42 3.58
N GLY A 106 -29.75 -6.33 2.26
CA GLY A 106 -29.73 -7.48 1.36
C GLY A 106 -28.47 -8.36 1.51
N PRO A 107 -28.46 -9.54 0.92
CA PRO A 107 -27.28 -10.42 0.94
C PRO A 107 -26.11 -9.76 0.17
N ILE A 108 -24.89 -9.95 0.68
CA ILE A 108 -23.69 -9.53 -0.01
C ILE A 108 -23.26 -10.67 -0.94
N ARG A 109 -23.33 -10.44 -2.25
CA ARG A 109 -22.94 -11.38 -3.30
C ARG A 109 -21.67 -10.95 -4.01
N ARG A 110 -21.40 -9.64 -4.09
CA ARG A 110 -20.21 -9.04 -4.70
C ARG A 110 -19.64 -7.96 -3.82
N VAL A 111 -18.32 -7.99 -3.65
CA VAL A 111 -17.56 -6.99 -2.89
C VAL A 111 -16.50 -6.39 -3.80
N ALA A 112 -16.57 -5.09 -4.04
CA ALA A 112 -15.55 -4.37 -4.81
C ALA A 112 -14.45 -3.83 -3.89
N THR A 113 -13.20 -3.86 -4.37
CA THR A 113 -12.06 -3.47 -3.54
C THR A 113 -10.80 -3.20 -4.36
N LYS A 114 -9.89 -2.43 -3.80
CA LYS A 114 -8.47 -2.35 -4.21
C LYS A 114 -7.59 -3.42 -3.55
N TYR A 115 -8.13 -4.17 -2.59
CA TYR A 115 -7.44 -5.14 -1.75
C TYR A 115 -8.03 -6.56 -1.95
N PRO A 116 -7.86 -7.15 -3.15
CA PRO A 116 -8.57 -8.40 -3.49
C PRO A 116 -8.14 -9.58 -2.63
N ASN A 117 -6.85 -9.72 -2.33
CA ASN A 117 -6.34 -10.84 -1.54
C ASN A 117 -6.76 -10.76 -0.07
N PHE A 118 -6.67 -9.57 0.52
CA PHE A 118 -7.16 -9.33 1.88
C PHE A 118 -8.66 -9.59 1.96
N THR A 119 -9.44 -9.05 1.01
CA THR A 119 -10.90 -9.21 0.98
C THR A 119 -11.30 -10.68 0.83
N ALA A 120 -10.65 -11.43 -0.06
CA ALA A 120 -10.93 -12.85 -0.23
C ALA A 120 -10.68 -13.66 1.06
N ARG A 121 -9.58 -13.38 1.78
CA ARG A 121 -9.32 -14.00 3.09
C ARG A 121 -10.39 -13.64 4.11
N LEU A 122 -10.74 -12.36 4.22
CA LEU A 122 -11.78 -11.88 5.12
C LEU A 122 -13.13 -12.57 4.88
N LEU A 123 -13.55 -12.68 3.63
CA LEU A 123 -14.81 -13.35 3.26
C LEU A 123 -14.77 -14.83 3.63
N LYS A 124 -13.66 -15.51 3.35
CA LYS A 124 -13.46 -16.92 3.71
C LYS A 124 -13.51 -17.15 5.23
N GLU A 125 -12.81 -16.31 5.99
CA GLU A 125 -12.79 -16.38 7.47
C GLU A 125 -14.19 -16.16 8.08
N ARG A 126 -15.00 -15.32 7.44
CA ARG A 126 -16.38 -15.07 7.85
C ARG A 126 -17.40 -16.08 7.33
N GLY A 127 -16.99 -17.01 6.48
CA GLY A 127 -17.88 -17.97 5.83
C GLY A 127 -18.85 -17.31 4.85
N TRP A 128 -18.50 -16.18 4.26
CA TRP A 128 -19.34 -15.45 3.31
C TRP A 128 -19.05 -15.85 1.88
N ALA A 129 -20.06 -16.33 1.19
CA ALA A 129 -19.97 -16.70 -0.23
C ALA A 129 -20.27 -15.47 -1.10
N ALA A 130 -19.26 -14.63 -1.29
CA ALA A 130 -19.34 -13.45 -2.14
C ALA A 130 -18.15 -13.39 -3.10
N ASP A 131 -18.39 -12.89 -4.31
CA ASP A 131 -17.37 -12.69 -5.32
C ASP A 131 -16.59 -11.39 -5.04
N VAL A 132 -15.27 -11.42 -5.22
CA VAL A 132 -14.40 -10.25 -5.11
C VAL A 132 -14.23 -9.64 -6.49
N VAL A 133 -14.52 -8.34 -6.61
CA VAL A 133 -14.32 -7.55 -7.82
C VAL A 133 -13.17 -6.58 -7.57
N GLU A 134 -12.04 -6.81 -8.21
CA GLU A 134 -10.90 -5.91 -8.11
C GLU A 134 -11.11 -4.65 -8.95
N LEU A 135 -10.92 -3.50 -8.34
CA LEU A 135 -10.95 -2.19 -9.00
C LEU A 135 -9.68 -1.40 -8.66
N SER A 136 -9.22 -0.58 -9.62
CA SER A 136 -8.02 0.25 -9.44
C SER A 136 -8.29 1.59 -8.75
N GLY A 137 -9.55 2.06 -8.71
CA GLY A 137 -9.95 3.35 -8.11
C GLY A 137 -11.45 3.53 -8.12
N ASN A 138 -11.94 4.64 -7.54
CA ASN A 138 -13.35 5.00 -7.43
C ASN A 138 -14.21 3.86 -6.86
N ILE A 139 -13.72 3.22 -5.82
CA ILE A 139 -14.33 2.02 -5.23
C ILE A 139 -15.75 2.31 -4.74
N GLU A 140 -15.98 3.51 -4.22
CA GLU A 140 -17.27 4.00 -3.74
C GLU A 140 -18.37 3.96 -4.83
N LEU A 141 -18.01 4.15 -6.09
CA LEU A 141 -18.95 4.09 -7.21
C LEU A 141 -19.51 2.68 -7.43
N ALA A 142 -18.79 1.66 -7.06
CA ALA A 142 -19.23 0.27 -7.24
C ALA A 142 -20.52 -0.02 -6.47
N ALA A 143 -20.66 0.50 -5.25
CA ALA A 143 -21.89 0.37 -4.47
C ALA A 143 -23.01 1.25 -5.00
N VAL A 144 -22.70 2.47 -5.48
CA VAL A 144 -23.70 3.40 -6.00
C VAL A 144 -24.30 2.92 -7.32
N THR A 145 -23.48 2.36 -8.19
CA THR A 145 -23.90 1.86 -9.52
C THR A 145 -24.52 0.47 -9.50
N GLY A 146 -24.48 -0.22 -8.35
CA GLY A 146 -24.96 -1.60 -8.24
C GLY A 146 -23.99 -2.64 -8.83
N LEU A 147 -22.73 -2.26 -9.11
CA LEU A 147 -21.69 -3.19 -9.52
C LEU A 147 -21.37 -4.17 -8.38
N ALA A 148 -21.39 -3.70 -7.15
CA ALA A 148 -21.20 -4.51 -5.96
C ALA A 148 -22.20 -4.15 -4.86
N ASP A 149 -22.47 -5.11 -3.97
CA ASP A 149 -23.39 -4.95 -2.82
C ASP A 149 -22.67 -4.29 -1.63
N ALA A 150 -21.36 -4.38 -1.59
CA ALA A 150 -20.51 -3.78 -0.58
C ALA A 150 -19.13 -3.45 -1.19
N VAL A 151 -18.37 -2.63 -0.50
CA VAL A 151 -16.98 -2.34 -0.82
C VAL A 151 -16.09 -2.60 0.38
N VAL A 152 -14.84 -3.00 0.13
CA VAL A 152 -13.78 -3.00 1.13
C VAL A 152 -12.76 -1.93 0.74
N ASP A 153 -12.62 -0.93 1.60
CA ASP A 153 -11.68 0.16 1.39
C ASP A 153 -11.16 0.69 2.72
N VAL A 154 -10.15 1.55 2.66
CA VAL A 154 -9.59 2.24 3.83
C VAL A 154 -10.51 3.36 4.29
N VAL A 155 -10.66 3.48 5.61
CA VAL A 155 -11.31 4.57 6.30
C VAL A 155 -10.30 5.20 7.26
N GLN A 156 -10.15 6.51 7.18
CA GLN A 156 -9.31 7.32 8.07
C GLN A 156 -10.12 7.83 9.26
#